data_03f9a9e8471acb89748533f37d7a481b
#
_entry.id   03f9a9e8471acb89748533f37d7a481b
#
_cell.length_a   1.000
_cell.length_b   1.000
_cell.length_c   1.000
_cell.angle_alpha   90.00
_cell.angle_beta   90.00
_cell.angle_gamma   90.00
#
_symmetry.space_group_name_H-M   'P 1'
#
loop_
_entity.id
_entity.type
_entity.pdbx_description
1 polymer ?
#
loop_
_entity_poly.entity_id
_entity_poly.type
_entity_poly.pdbx_seq_one_letter_code
_entity_poly.pdbx_strand_id
1 'polypeptide(L)'
;SQNDIAKVIESGDMGFGPNVNVFESAFAEYSGNKYNVATNSASAAAFILFAYYKEKYGKCDVYTPSFGFTSVVWAAKHHGHDLTFVDVDDNMLFDVKDYTKKRRQRCERYSDGGVKPIVMPVLYGGVSTIPNLTETLDNDGYREIVILDSAHCATPKMKSDATFFS
;
A
#
# COMPACT_ATOMS: atom_id res chain seq x y z
N SER A 1 26.72 2.41 12.65
CA SER A 1 28.19 2.17 12.68
C SER A 1 28.47 0.71 13.04
N GLN A 2 29.71 0.23 12.85
CA GLN A 2 30.11 -1.15 13.29
C GLN A 2 29.88 -1.36 14.79
N ASN A 3 30.04 -0.32 15.59
CA ASN A 3 29.79 -0.36 17.04
C ASN A 3 28.30 -0.55 17.36
N ASP A 4 27.38 -0.06 16.54
CA ASP A 4 25.94 -0.23 16.79
C ASP A 4 25.50 -1.67 16.49
N ILE A 5 26.05 -2.26 15.44
CA ILE A 5 25.80 -3.69 15.12
C ILE A 5 26.33 -4.58 16.23
N ALA A 6 27.54 -4.33 16.72
CA ALA A 6 28.12 -5.10 17.83
C ALA A 6 27.22 -5.05 19.09
N LYS A 7 26.72 -3.85 19.44
CA LYS A 7 25.80 -3.69 20.58
C LYS A 7 24.50 -4.46 20.42
N VAL A 8 23.93 -4.51 19.21
CA VAL A 8 22.71 -5.29 18.95
C VAL A 8 22.98 -6.78 19.09
N ILE A 9 24.11 -7.26 18.59
CA ILE A 9 24.50 -8.69 18.73
C ILE A 9 24.72 -9.03 20.21
N GLU A 10 25.43 -8.18 20.95
CA GLU A 10 25.71 -8.37 22.38
C GLU A 10 24.43 -8.33 23.23
N SER A 11 23.43 -7.54 22.87
CA SER A 11 22.15 -7.49 23.58
C SER A 11 21.30 -8.75 23.40
N GLY A 12 21.51 -9.51 22.33
CA GLY A 12 20.67 -10.64 21.96
C GLY A 12 19.33 -10.26 21.30
N ASP A 13 18.97 -8.97 21.25
CA ASP A 13 17.71 -8.45 20.68
C ASP A 13 17.80 -8.31 19.16
N MET A 14 17.98 -9.43 18.45
CA MET A 14 18.19 -9.43 17.00
C MET A 14 16.90 -9.36 16.18
N GLY A 15 15.73 -9.55 16.79
CA GLY A 15 14.43 -9.48 16.14
C GLY A 15 13.62 -8.29 16.62
N PHE A 16 12.83 -8.51 17.65
CA PHE A 16 12.10 -7.44 18.33
C PHE A 16 12.90 -6.93 19.52
N GLY A 17 13.07 -5.61 19.62
CA GLY A 17 13.82 -5.02 20.72
C GLY A 17 13.71 -3.50 20.72
N PRO A 18 14.39 -2.82 21.66
CA PRO A 18 14.32 -1.36 21.80
C PRO A 18 14.67 -0.59 20.51
N ASN A 19 15.58 -1.14 19.70
CA ASN A 19 15.99 -0.50 18.44
C ASN A 19 14.87 -0.46 17.40
N VAL A 20 13.96 -1.44 17.37
CA VAL A 20 12.78 -1.43 16.49
C VAL A 20 11.86 -0.29 16.89
N ASN A 21 11.56 -0.12 18.18
CA ASN A 21 10.71 0.96 18.67
C ASN A 21 11.32 2.35 18.37
N VAL A 22 12.64 2.49 18.52
CA VAL A 22 13.35 3.72 18.17
C VAL A 22 13.24 4.02 16.68
N PHE A 23 13.41 2.99 15.84
CA PHE A 23 13.26 3.14 14.39
C PHE A 23 11.83 3.54 14.01
N GLU A 24 10.82 2.85 14.53
CA GLU A 24 9.41 3.14 14.25
C GLU A 24 9.04 4.58 14.66
N SER A 25 9.51 5.03 15.83
CA SER A 25 9.26 6.39 16.31
C SER A 25 9.96 7.44 15.45
N ALA A 26 11.24 7.23 15.12
CA ALA A 26 12.00 8.15 14.28
C ALA A 26 11.43 8.20 12.86
N PHE A 27 10.97 7.06 12.33
CA PHE A 27 10.34 7.02 11.01
C PHE A 27 8.94 7.65 11.02
N ALA A 28 8.19 7.56 12.12
CA ALA A 28 6.93 8.28 12.30
C ALA A 28 7.13 9.80 12.19
N GLU A 29 8.13 10.32 12.89
CA GLU A 29 8.50 11.75 12.82
C GLU A 29 8.94 12.16 11.40
N TYR A 30 9.78 11.35 10.76
CA TYR A 30 10.28 11.61 9.42
C TYR A 30 9.17 11.58 8.35
N SER A 31 8.30 10.59 8.40
CA SER A 31 7.23 10.40 7.40
C SER A 31 5.97 11.24 7.67
N GLY A 32 5.82 11.77 8.90
CA GLY A 32 4.60 12.45 9.34
C GLY A 32 3.42 11.51 9.59
N ASN A 33 3.63 10.19 9.58
CA ASN A 33 2.60 9.20 9.86
C ASN A 33 2.40 9.03 11.36
N LYS A 34 1.14 8.83 11.77
CA LYS A 34 0.81 8.62 13.18
C LYS A 34 1.33 7.29 13.74
N TYR A 35 1.30 6.26 12.92
CA TYR A 35 1.72 4.91 13.28
C TYR A 35 2.64 4.33 12.22
N ASN A 36 3.70 3.68 12.65
CA ASN A 36 4.61 2.94 11.82
C ASN A 36 4.89 1.58 12.46
N VAL A 37 4.96 0.55 11.65
CA VAL A 37 5.23 -0.82 12.10
C VAL A 37 6.35 -1.38 11.23
N ALA A 38 7.45 -1.76 11.85
CA ALA A 38 8.55 -2.41 11.17
C ALA A 38 8.20 -3.86 10.86
N THR A 39 8.49 -4.26 9.63
CA THR A 39 8.35 -5.64 9.16
C THR A 39 9.64 -6.09 8.50
N ASN A 40 9.80 -7.38 8.27
CA ASN A 40 10.99 -7.92 7.61
C ASN A 40 11.01 -7.69 6.09
N SER A 41 9.91 -7.24 5.49
CA SER A 41 9.80 -6.95 4.06
C SER A 41 8.50 -6.21 3.72
N ALA A 42 8.48 -5.48 2.58
CA ALA A 42 7.26 -4.89 2.03
C ALA A 42 6.16 -5.95 1.78
N SER A 43 6.54 -7.16 1.40
CA SER A 43 5.60 -8.28 1.22
C SER A 43 4.88 -8.66 2.52
N ALA A 44 5.61 -8.70 3.66
CA ALA A 44 5.01 -8.95 4.96
C ALA A 44 4.09 -7.79 5.39
N ALA A 45 4.50 -6.56 5.13
CA ALA A 45 3.66 -5.39 5.38
C ALA A 45 2.36 -5.43 4.59
N ALA A 46 2.43 -5.73 3.28
CA ALA A 46 1.25 -5.89 2.43
C ALA A 46 0.33 -7.02 2.94
N PHE A 47 0.91 -8.15 3.36
CA PHE A 47 0.15 -9.27 3.91
C PHE A 47 -0.64 -8.87 5.16
N ILE A 48 -0.03 -8.15 6.09
CA ILE A 48 -0.67 -7.64 7.30
C ILE A 48 -1.77 -6.64 6.95
N LEU A 49 -1.53 -5.72 6.02
CA LEU A 49 -2.53 -4.73 5.59
C LEU A 49 -3.77 -5.39 4.97
N PHE A 50 -3.60 -6.36 4.08
CA PHE A 50 -4.75 -7.05 3.49
C PHE A 50 -5.50 -7.91 4.49
N ALA A 51 -4.82 -8.53 5.46
CA ALA A 51 -5.48 -9.20 6.58
C ALA A 51 -6.34 -8.23 7.40
N TYR A 52 -5.79 -7.07 7.76
CA TYR A 52 -6.50 -6.01 8.49
C TYR A 52 -7.73 -5.51 7.74
N TYR A 53 -7.61 -5.22 6.45
CA TYR A 53 -8.75 -4.76 5.65
C TYR A 53 -9.80 -5.84 5.44
N LYS A 54 -9.38 -7.11 5.36
CA LYS A 54 -10.30 -8.25 5.33
C LYS A 54 -11.13 -8.35 6.61
N GLU A 55 -10.51 -8.17 7.75
CA GLU A 55 -11.19 -8.19 9.04
C GLU A 55 -12.15 -7.00 9.18
N LYS A 56 -11.71 -5.81 8.79
CA LYS A 56 -12.45 -4.56 8.99
C LYS A 56 -13.62 -4.39 8.03
N TYR A 57 -13.49 -4.78 6.77
CA TYR A 57 -14.46 -4.51 5.71
C TYR A 57 -14.97 -5.75 4.98
N GLY A 58 -14.49 -6.92 5.35
CA GLY A 58 -14.77 -8.14 4.62
C GLY A 58 -13.98 -8.22 3.31
N LYS A 59 -14.58 -8.85 2.30
CA LYS A 59 -13.98 -8.92 0.97
C LYS A 59 -13.95 -7.53 0.33
N CYS A 60 -12.80 -7.14 -0.22
CA CYS A 60 -12.59 -5.89 -0.94
C CYS A 60 -12.25 -6.15 -2.41
N ASP A 61 -12.45 -5.13 -3.25
CA ASP A 61 -11.98 -5.10 -4.63
C ASP A 61 -10.66 -4.32 -4.70
N VAL A 62 -9.57 -4.96 -5.05
CA VAL A 62 -8.24 -4.36 -5.13
C VAL A 62 -7.89 -4.02 -6.56
N TYR A 63 -7.70 -2.74 -6.84
CA TYR A 63 -7.28 -2.19 -8.12
C TYR A 63 -5.79 -1.87 -8.08
N THR A 64 -5.00 -2.56 -8.88
CA THR A 64 -3.54 -2.43 -8.87
C THR A 64 -2.97 -2.67 -10.26
N PRO A 65 -1.82 -2.08 -10.63
CA PRO A 65 -1.20 -2.42 -11.90
C PRO A 65 -0.70 -3.86 -11.91
N SER A 66 -0.72 -4.49 -13.09
CA SER A 66 -0.05 -5.78 -13.29
C SER A 66 1.48 -5.65 -13.28
N PHE A 67 1.96 -4.43 -13.45
CA PHE A 67 3.36 -4.05 -13.40
C PHE A 67 3.75 -3.72 -11.94
N GLY A 68 4.25 -4.72 -11.23
CA GLY A 68 4.62 -4.60 -9.82
C GLY A 68 5.17 -5.92 -9.27
N PHE A 69 5.42 -5.96 -7.97
CA PHE A 69 5.98 -7.16 -7.34
C PHE A 69 4.87 -8.16 -6.98
N THR A 70 4.99 -9.37 -7.50
CA THR A 70 3.96 -10.42 -7.44
C THR A 70 3.48 -10.75 -6.01
N SER A 71 4.36 -10.69 -5.00
CA SER A 71 4.00 -11.06 -3.64
C SER A 71 2.92 -10.15 -3.03
N VAL A 72 2.86 -8.89 -3.43
CA VAL A 72 1.86 -7.93 -2.96
C VAL A 72 0.48 -8.29 -3.48
N VAL A 73 0.39 -8.59 -4.78
CA VAL A 73 -0.84 -9.07 -5.43
C VAL A 73 -1.29 -10.40 -4.82
N TRP A 74 -0.33 -11.28 -4.58
CA TRP A 74 -0.60 -12.58 -3.95
C TRP A 74 -1.12 -12.43 -2.52
N ALA A 75 -0.62 -11.47 -1.75
CA ALA A 75 -1.11 -11.19 -0.40
C ALA A 75 -2.60 -10.81 -0.41
N ALA A 76 -3.02 -9.93 -1.33
CA ALA A 76 -4.44 -9.59 -1.49
C ALA A 76 -5.29 -10.81 -1.84
N LYS A 77 -4.83 -11.63 -2.78
CA LYS A 77 -5.54 -12.84 -3.21
C LYS A 77 -5.62 -13.89 -2.10
N HIS A 78 -4.55 -14.05 -1.33
CA HIS A 78 -4.49 -14.99 -0.20
C HIS A 78 -5.58 -14.68 0.85
N HIS A 79 -5.82 -13.39 1.13
CA HIS A 79 -6.87 -12.96 2.04
C HIS A 79 -8.27 -12.93 1.42
N GLY A 80 -8.43 -13.43 0.19
CA GLY A 80 -9.71 -13.59 -0.48
C GLY A 80 -10.31 -12.30 -1.03
N HIS A 81 -9.49 -11.27 -1.26
CA HIS A 81 -9.89 -10.07 -2.00
C HIS A 81 -10.00 -10.37 -3.50
N ASP A 82 -10.87 -9.65 -4.19
CA ASP A 82 -10.87 -9.63 -5.65
C ASP A 82 -9.76 -8.73 -6.18
N LEU A 83 -9.23 -9.08 -7.34
CA LEU A 83 -8.19 -8.30 -8.00
C LEU A 83 -8.69 -7.84 -9.36
N THR A 84 -8.55 -6.55 -9.61
CA THR A 84 -8.75 -5.93 -10.91
C THR A 84 -7.46 -5.25 -11.32
N PHE A 85 -6.80 -5.79 -12.35
CA PHE A 85 -5.61 -5.15 -12.85
C PHE A 85 -5.97 -3.89 -13.65
N VAL A 86 -5.24 -2.83 -13.34
CA VAL A 86 -5.30 -1.53 -14.01
C VAL A 86 -4.04 -1.40 -14.86
N ASP A 87 -4.16 -0.79 -16.02
CA ASP A 87 -3.02 -0.57 -16.90
C ASP A 87 -2.07 0.51 -16.33
N VAL A 88 -0.92 0.65 -16.93
CA VAL A 88 0.01 1.74 -16.65
C VAL A 88 0.01 2.74 -17.81
N ASP A 89 0.24 4.00 -17.49
CA ASP A 89 0.40 5.06 -18.48
C ASP A 89 1.79 5.02 -19.16
N ASP A 90 2.03 5.95 -20.06
CA ASP A 90 3.32 6.05 -20.78
C ASP A 90 4.53 6.35 -19.87
N ASN A 91 4.28 6.73 -18.62
CA ASN A 91 5.29 6.93 -17.58
C ASN A 91 5.44 5.71 -16.67
N MET A 92 4.82 4.58 -16.99
CA MET A 92 4.80 3.36 -16.18
C MET A 92 4.11 3.54 -14.81
N LEU A 93 3.23 4.53 -14.69
CA LEU A 93 2.45 4.79 -13.48
C LEU A 93 1.02 4.27 -13.65
N PHE A 94 0.32 4.11 -12.53
CA PHE A 94 -1.08 3.69 -12.50
C PHE A 94 -1.96 4.56 -13.40
N ASP A 95 -2.61 3.96 -14.41
CA ASP A 95 -3.49 4.66 -15.34
C ASP A 95 -4.85 4.95 -14.68
N VAL A 96 -5.03 6.20 -14.26
CA VAL A 96 -6.25 6.69 -13.63
C VAL A 96 -7.47 6.57 -14.54
N LYS A 97 -7.30 6.71 -15.87
CA LYS A 97 -8.41 6.60 -16.85
C LYS A 97 -8.89 5.15 -16.97
N ASP A 98 -7.96 4.20 -17.06
CA ASP A 98 -8.31 2.78 -17.10
C ASP A 98 -8.95 2.33 -15.77
N TYR A 99 -8.42 2.81 -14.64
CA TYR A 99 -9.03 2.60 -13.32
C TYR A 99 -10.50 3.06 -13.30
N THR A 100 -10.77 4.32 -13.66
CA THR A 100 -12.12 4.91 -13.66
C THR A 100 -13.08 4.10 -14.54
N LYS A 101 -12.63 3.68 -15.72
CA LYS A 101 -13.40 2.83 -16.63
C LYS A 101 -13.76 1.48 -16.00
N LYS A 102 -12.77 0.79 -15.43
CA LYS A 102 -12.95 -0.53 -14.82
C LYS A 102 -13.82 -0.46 -13.56
N ARG A 103 -13.63 0.60 -12.76
CA ARG A 103 -14.43 0.86 -11.56
C ARG A 103 -15.90 1.07 -11.92
N ARG A 104 -16.21 1.89 -12.94
CA ARG A 104 -17.58 2.09 -13.44
C ARG A 104 -18.21 0.78 -13.89
N GLN A 105 -17.54 0.02 -14.74
CA GLN A 105 -18.02 -1.28 -15.22
C GLN A 105 -18.32 -2.26 -14.07
N ARG A 106 -17.53 -2.20 -13.00
CA ARG A 106 -17.75 -3.03 -11.82
C ARG A 106 -19.01 -2.60 -11.06
N CYS A 107 -19.21 -1.30 -10.86
CA CYS A 107 -20.41 -0.77 -10.21
C CYS A 107 -21.68 -1.10 -10.99
N GLU A 108 -21.65 -0.99 -12.32
CA GLU A 108 -22.79 -1.34 -13.18
C GLU A 108 -23.14 -2.83 -13.13
N ARG A 109 -22.16 -3.71 -12.99
CA ARG A 109 -22.35 -5.16 -12.94
C ARG A 109 -22.89 -5.64 -11.60
N TYR A 110 -22.48 -5.03 -10.53
CA TYR A 110 -22.86 -5.37 -9.16
C TYR A 110 -23.62 -4.17 -8.58
N SER A 111 -24.96 -4.20 -8.68
CA SER A 111 -25.87 -3.13 -8.24
C SER A 111 -25.89 -2.87 -6.74
N ASP A 112 -25.05 -3.57 -5.99
CA ASP A 112 -24.85 -3.42 -4.56
C ASP A 112 -23.59 -2.61 -4.29
N GLY A 113 -23.70 -1.42 -3.79
CA GLY A 113 -22.58 -0.63 -3.28
C GLY A 113 -21.77 -1.33 -2.17
N GLY A 114 -21.73 -2.69 -2.16
CA GLY A 114 -21.34 -3.51 -1.02
C GLY A 114 -19.85 -3.80 -0.86
N VAL A 115 -19.06 -3.81 -1.93
CA VAL A 115 -17.65 -4.22 -1.83
C VAL A 115 -16.74 -2.99 -1.79
N LYS A 116 -16.01 -2.84 -0.68
CA LYS A 116 -15.12 -1.69 -0.47
C LYS A 116 -13.97 -1.72 -1.47
N PRO A 117 -13.76 -0.66 -2.28
CA PRO A 117 -12.64 -0.59 -3.20
C PRO A 117 -11.35 -0.23 -2.45
N ILE A 118 -10.28 -0.92 -2.81
CA ILE A 118 -8.90 -0.59 -2.44
C ILE A 118 -8.16 -0.22 -3.72
N VAL A 119 -7.63 0.99 -3.79
CA VAL A 119 -6.77 1.46 -4.88
C VAL A 119 -5.33 1.34 -4.41
N MET A 120 -4.56 0.48 -5.08
CA MET A 120 -3.17 0.21 -4.71
C MET A 120 -2.24 0.48 -5.88
N PRO A 121 -1.88 1.74 -6.09
CA PRO A 121 -0.88 2.11 -7.08
C PRO A 121 0.53 1.74 -6.61
N VAL A 122 1.40 1.46 -7.57
CA VAL A 122 2.84 1.26 -7.34
C VAL A 122 3.57 2.54 -7.71
N LEU A 123 4.35 3.08 -6.78
CA LEU A 123 5.21 4.26 -6.99
C LEU A 123 6.53 3.83 -7.63
N TYR A 124 6.45 3.38 -8.87
CA TYR A 124 7.58 2.80 -9.59
C TYR A 124 8.71 3.80 -9.82
N GLY A 125 9.96 3.32 -9.72
CA GLY A 125 11.14 4.15 -9.97
C GLY A 125 11.37 5.30 -8.98
N GLY A 126 10.70 5.30 -7.82
CA GLY A 126 10.87 6.34 -6.80
C GLY A 126 10.01 7.58 -7.04
N VAL A 127 9.04 7.50 -7.95
CA VAL A 127 8.06 8.58 -8.14
C VAL A 127 7.25 8.77 -6.86
N SER A 128 7.07 10.01 -6.44
CA SER A 128 6.40 10.33 -5.17
C SER A 128 4.90 10.64 -5.30
N THR A 129 4.40 10.79 -6.53
CA THR A 129 3.01 11.14 -6.82
C THR A 129 2.53 10.49 -8.11
N ILE A 130 1.22 10.24 -8.19
CA ILE A 130 0.54 9.86 -9.44
C ILE A 130 -0.40 11.00 -9.80
N PRO A 131 -0.19 11.67 -10.94
CA PRO A 131 -1.02 12.79 -11.35
C PRO A 131 -2.50 12.43 -11.39
N ASN A 132 -3.36 13.34 -10.97
CA ASN A 132 -4.84 13.26 -11.01
C ASN A 132 -5.47 12.12 -10.17
N LEU A 133 -4.71 11.23 -9.54
CA LEU A 133 -5.30 10.13 -8.78
C LEU A 133 -6.12 10.66 -7.59
N THR A 134 -5.53 11.51 -6.75
CA THR A 134 -6.21 12.06 -5.57
C THR A 134 -7.48 12.84 -5.97
N GLU A 135 -7.39 13.69 -7.01
CA GLU A 135 -8.52 14.46 -7.50
C GLU A 135 -9.65 13.55 -8.03
N THR A 136 -9.30 12.49 -8.74
CA THR A 136 -10.28 11.52 -9.24
C THR A 136 -10.99 10.81 -8.10
N LEU A 137 -10.25 10.37 -7.07
CA LEU A 137 -10.82 9.67 -5.92
C LEU A 137 -11.71 10.58 -5.05
N ASP A 138 -11.37 11.86 -4.93
CA ASP A 138 -12.16 12.84 -4.18
C ASP A 138 -13.48 13.19 -4.88
N ASN A 139 -13.53 13.10 -6.22
CA ASN A 139 -14.70 13.49 -7.03
C ASN A 139 -15.72 12.35 -7.25
N ASP A 140 -15.35 11.11 -7.07
CA ASP A 140 -16.23 9.95 -7.35
C ASP A 140 -17.34 9.73 -6.29
N GLY A 141 -17.37 10.50 -5.21
CA GLY A 141 -18.36 10.39 -4.13
C GLY A 141 -18.27 9.11 -3.29
N TYR A 142 -17.35 8.23 -3.60
CA TYR A 142 -17.03 7.02 -2.86
C TYR A 142 -15.69 7.18 -2.15
N ARG A 143 -15.70 6.99 -0.83
CA ARG A 143 -14.44 6.97 -0.07
C ARG A 143 -13.74 5.63 -0.29
N GLU A 144 -12.80 5.59 -1.18
CA GLU A 144 -11.93 4.46 -1.44
C GLU A 144 -10.83 4.35 -0.38
N ILE A 145 -10.26 3.16 -0.25
CA ILE A 145 -9.08 2.95 0.58
C ILE A 145 -7.87 3.06 -0.36
N VAL A 146 -6.94 3.92 -0.03
CA VAL A 146 -5.70 4.10 -0.79
C VAL A 146 -4.55 3.44 -0.04
N ILE A 147 -3.94 2.42 -0.64
CA ILE A 147 -2.72 1.78 -0.15
C ILE A 147 -1.61 2.07 -1.15
N LEU A 148 -0.54 2.71 -0.74
CA LEU A 148 0.60 2.95 -1.62
C LEU A 148 1.62 1.83 -1.51
N ASP A 149 1.87 1.14 -2.63
CA ASP A 149 3.09 0.36 -2.78
C ASP A 149 4.24 1.32 -3.09
N SER A 150 4.97 1.64 -2.06
CA SER A 150 6.01 2.63 -2.04
C SER A 150 7.40 2.00 -1.87
N ALA A 151 7.56 0.73 -2.33
CA ALA A 151 8.83 0.01 -2.19
C ALA A 151 10.04 0.79 -2.73
N HIS A 152 9.83 1.67 -3.70
CA HIS A 152 10.88 2.52 -4.28
C HIS A 152 10.87 3.98 -3.77
N CYS A 153 9.95 4.35 -2.86
CA CYS A 153 9.80 5.74 -2.40
C CYS A 153 9.45 5.79 -0.91
N ALA A 154 10.40 6.07 -0.05
CA ALA A 154 10.21 6.08 1.41
C ALA A 154 9.24 7.18 1.91
N THR A 155 9.09 8.28 1.15
CA THR A 155 8.22 9.39 1.52
C THR A 155 7.37 9.85 0.34
N PRO A 156 6.28 9.12 0.02
CA PRO A 156 5.35 9.55 -1.01
C PRO A 156 4.66 10.87 -0.61
N LYS A 157 4.40 11.71 -1.60
CA LYS A 157 3.70 13.00 -1.42
C LYS A 157 2.18 12.88 -1.64
N MET A 158 1.65 11.68 -1.62
CA MET A 158 0.22 11.40 -1.80
C MET A 158 -0.43 11.05 -0.47
N LYS A 159 -1.68 11.49 -0.30
CA LYS A 159 -2.50 11.02 0.82
C LYS A 159 -2.86 9.55 0.60
N SER A 160 -2.76 8.78 1.66
CA SER A 160 -3.13 7.37 1.66
C SER A 160 -3.67 6.94 3.02
N ASP A 161 -4.43 5.86 3.05
CA ASP A 161 -4.88 5.20 4.28
C ASP A 161 -3.77 4.33 4.86
N ALA A 162 -2.90 3.80 4.00
CA ALA A 162 -1.71 3.05 4.38
C ALA A 162 -0.62 3.14 3.31
N THR A 163 0.62 2.97 3.73
CA THR A 163 1.79 2.92 2.84
C THR A 163 2.74 1.86 3.33
N PHE A 164 3.31 1.08 2.44
CA PHE A 164 4.41 0.18 2.75
C PHE A 164 5.59 0.39 1.79
N PHE A 165 6.78 0.15 2.29
CA PHE A 165 8.03 0.27 1.52
C PHE A 165 9.08 -0.71 2.02
N SER A 166 10.19 -0.84 1.31
CA SER A 166 11.34 -1.66 1.71
C SER A 166 12.69 -1.02 1.34
#